data_e63c78bdceb830e76a3833e2e982e300
#
_entry.id   e63c78bdceb830e76a3833e2e982e300
#
_cell.length_a   1.000
_cell.length_b   1.000
_cell.length_c   1.000
_cell.angle_alpha   90.00
_cell.angle_beta   90.00
_cell.angle_gamma   90.00
#
_symmetry.space_group_name_H-M   'P 1'
#
loop_
_entity.id
_entity.type
_entity.pdbx_description
1 polymer ?
#
loop_
_entity_poly.entity_id
_entity_poly.type
_entity_poly.pdbx_seq_one_letter_code
_entity_poly.pdbx_strand_id
1 'polypeptide(L)'
;MKTPDKMWVLITGASSGFGEEFARQYAEQGHPLVLVARRLDRLQKLAEALRQQFRIEVVVEQVDLSDVAAVIQLHQRLRERGIAIEILINNAGHGLQGPFLDGQLDAALAMVQLDVASLTAVTHVFAQDMRTRGRGKILLVASLLAYQGVKNFAVYSAAKAYVLRLGEALHRELKRDGITVTALCPGMSDTGFATAAQQKITPLLKLLMMQPAPVVRAGIRALHAGRMSVVPGLANKAMVIFTWATPRWLHQTIFSHAMNT
;
A
#
# COMPACT_ATOMS: atom_id res chain seq x y z
N MET A 1 -32.66 -8.30 -16.49
CA MET A 1 -31.28 -7.83 -16.74
C MET A 1 -30.54 -7.85 -15.42
N LYS A 2 -29.48 -8.67 -15.27
CA LYS A 2 -28.59 -8.57 -14.11
C LYS A 2 -27.93 -7.20 -14.17
N THR A 3 -28.09 -6.39 -13.12
CA THR A 3 -27.27 -5.19 -12.92
C THR A 3 -25.81 -5.56 -13.11
N PRO A 4 -24.99 -4.83 -13.87
CA PRO A 4 -23.59 -5.15 -14.03
C PRO A 4 -22.96 -5.26 -12.63
N ASP A 5 -22.23 -6.35 -12.40
CA ASP A 5 -21.54 -6.61 -11.12
C ASP A 5 -20.72 -5.37 -10.76
N LYS A 6 -21.09 -4.70 -9.66
CA LYS A 6 -20.36 -3.54 -9.18
C LYS A 6 -18.95 -3.94 -8.82
N MET A 7 -17.95 -3.32 -9.45
CA MET A 7 -16.55 -3.58 -9.14
C MET A 7 -16.14 -2.85 -7.86
N TRP A 8 -16.34 -3.48 -6.72
CA TRP A 8 -15.98 -2.94 -5.41
C TRP A 8 -14.46 -2.85 -5.24
N VAL A 9 -14.00 -1.70 -4.74
CA VAL A 9 -12.61 -1.46 -4.39
C VAL A 9 -12.46 -1.42 -2.88
N LEU A 10 -11.67 -2.32 -2.31
CA LEU A 10 -11.30 -2.28 -0.90
C LEU A 10 -9.95 -1.60 -0.74
N ILE A 11 -9.89 -0.61 0.16
CA ILE A 11 -8.68 0.18 0.42
C ILE A 11 -8.36 0.10 1.91
N THR A 12 -7.22 -0.52 2.24
CA THR A 12 -6.70 -0.53 3.60
C THR A 12 -5.88 0.73 3.90
N GLY A 13 -5.93 1.20 5.15
CA GLY A 13 -5.25 2.45 5.51
C GLY A 13 -5.87 3.69 4.87
N ALA A 14 -7.19 3.66 4.57
CA ALA A 14 -7.88 4.70 3.80
C ALA A 14 -8.01 6.05 4.53
N SER A 15 -7.68 6.15 5.82
CA SER A 15 -7.91 7.35 6.64
C SER A 15 -6.86 8.46 6.45
N SER A 16 -5.86 8.31 5.57
CA SER A 16 -4.85 9.34 5.25
C SER A 16 -3.95 8.95 4.09
N GLY A 17 -3.22 9.93 3.57
CA GLY A 17 -2.12 9.76 2.63
C GLY A 17 -2.52 9.05 1.33
N PHE A 18 -1.75 8.04 0.93
CA PHE A 18 -2.05 7.30 -0.30
C PHE A 18 -3.40 6.60 -0.26
N GLY A 19 -3.82 6.06 0.91
CA GLY A 19 -5.12 5.38 1.04
C GLY A 19 -6.29 6.31 0.78
N GLU A 20 -6.26 7.53 1.30
CA GLU A 20 -7.25 8.57 1.02
C GLU A 20 -7.24 8.96 -0.46
N GLU A 21 -6.05 9.13 -1.04
CA GLU A 21 -5.92 9.49 -2.45
C GLU A 21 -6.37 8.37 -3.39
N PHE A 22 -6.10 7.09 -3.06
CA PHE A 22 -6.68 5.95 -3.79
C PHE A 22 -8.21 5.99 -3.76
N ALA A 23 -8.79 6.30 -2.59
CA ALA A 23 -10.23 6.40 -2.44
C ALA A 23 -10.82 7.49 -3.35
N ARG A 24 -10.18 8.67 -3.42
CA ARG A 24 -10.60 9.76 -4.29
C ARG A 24 -10.54 9.38 -5.78
N GLN A 25 -9.42 8.82 -6.24
CA GLN A 25 -9.25 8.49 -7.65
C GLN A 25 -10.14 7.33 -8.11
N TYR A 26 -10.44 6.34 -7.27
CA TYR A 26 -11.41 5.30 -7.61
C TYR A 26 -12.86 5.79 -7.51
N ALA A 27 -13.16 6.70 -6.58
CA ALA A 27 -14.46 7.36 -6.50
C ALA A 27 -14.76 8.20 -7.77
N GLU A 28 -13.75 8.95 -8.24
CA GLU A 28 -13.84 9.72 -9.51
C GLU A 28 -14.12 8.83 -10.73
N GLN A 29 -13.67 7.57 -10.70
CA GLN A 29 -13.94 6.57 -11.73
C GLN A 29 -15.30 5.87 -11.55
N GLY A 30 -16.09 6.25 -10.53
CA GLY A 30 -17.42 5.69 -10.27
C GLY A 30 -17.44 4.34 -9.56
N HIS A 31 -16.31 3.88 -8.99
CA HIS A 31 -16.26 2.62 -8.26
C HIS A 31 -16.88 2.73 -6.87
N PRO A 32 -17.68 1.75 -6.42
CA PRO A 32 -18.07 1.63 -5.03
C PRO A 32 -16.88 1.21 -4.17
N LEU A 33 -16.79 1.75 -2.95
CA LEU A 33 -15.61 1.63 -2.08
C LEU A 33 -15.91 0.95 -0.74
N VAL A 34 -14.95 0.16 -0.27
CA VAL A 34 -14.82 -0.27 1.13
C VAL A 34 -13.58 0.39 1.71
N LEU A 35 -13.77 1.30 2.66
CA LEU A 35 -12.70 2.04 3.32
C LEU A 35 -12.39 1.41 4.67
N VAL A 36 -11.16 0.93 4.85
CA VAL A 36 -10.72 0.20 6.06
C VAL A 36 -9.60 0.95 6.76
N ALA A 37 -9.78 1.32 8.02
CA ALA A 37 -8.75 1.84 8.92
C ALA A 37 -9.23 1.86 10.38
N ARG A 38 -8.34 2.26 11.31
CA ARG A 38 -8.66 2.37 12.75
C ARG A 38 -9.42 3.65 13.12
N ARG A 39 -9.21 4.76 12.39
CA ARG A 39 -9.76 6.08 12.71
C ARG A 39 -11.12 6.26 12.05
N LEU A 40 -12.18 5.90 12.80
CA LEU A 40 -13.55 5.92 12.29
C LEU A 40 -13.99 7.34 11.86
N ASP A 41 -13.68 8.34 12.66
CA ASP A 41 -14.02 9.75 12.40
C ASP A 41 -13.52 10.23 11.05
N ARG A 42 -12.26 9.90 10.70
CA ARG A 42 -11.67 10.25 9.40
C ARG A 42 -12.28 9.46 8.25
N LEU A 43 -12.56 8.17 8.47
CA LEU A 43 -13.21 7.33 7.45
C LEU A 43 -14.61 7.85 7.13
N GLN A 44 -15.39 8.24 8.16
CA GLN A 44 -16.75 8.76 7.99
C GLN A 44 -16.75 10.08 7.22
N LYS A 45 -15.87 11.03 7.60
CA LYS A 45 -15.70 12.30 6.87
C LYS A 45 -15.32 12.08 5.40
N LEU A 46 -14.37 11.20 5.14
CA LEU A 46 -13.98 10.86 3.77
C LEU A 46 -15.13 10.22 3.00
N ALA A 47 -15.81 9.24 3.59
CA ALA A 47 -16.92 8.54 2.96
C ALA A 47 -18.07 9.50 2.60
N GLU A 48 -18.41 10.43 3.51
CA GLU A 48 -19.45 11.43 3.26
C GLU A 48 -19.07 12.34 2.09
N ALA A 49 -17.86 12.88 2.09
CA ALA A 49 -17.36 13.72 1.00
C ALA A 49 -17.39 12.99 -0.35
N LEU A 50 -16.96 11.71 -0.39
CA LEU A 50 -16.95 10.93 -1.64
C LEU A 50 -18.35 10.59 -2.12
N ARG A 51 -19.29 10.26 -1.22
CA ARG A 51 -20.71 10.01 -1.56
C ARG A 51 -21.36 11.27 -2.16
N GLN A 52 -21.14 12.43 -1.55
CA GLN A 52 -21.68 13.70 -2.01
C GLN A 52 -21.11 14.11 -3.37
N GLN A 53 -19.79 14.01 -3.53
CA GLN A 53 -19.10 14.49 -4.72
C GLN A 53 -19.29 13.57 -5.94
N PHE A 54 -19.22 12.24 -5.74
CA PHE A 54 -19.16 11.28 -6.85
C PHE A 54 -20.39 10.38 -6.97
N ARG A 55 -21.36 10.48 -6.04
CA ARG A 55 -22.60 9.69 -6.00
C ARG A 55 -22.38 8.18 -6.04
N ILE A 56 -21.34 7.70 -5.38
CA ILE A 56 -20.99 6.29 -5.27
C ILE A 56 -21.40 5.69 -3.92
N GLU A 57 -21.45 4.37 -3.86
CA GLU A 57 -21.58 3.65 -2.59
C GLU A 57 -20.23 3.60 -1.87
N VAL A 58 -20.24 3.90 -0.58
CA VAL A 58 -19.04 3.81 0.27
C VAL A 58 -19.41 3.09 1.56
N VAL A 59 -18.74 1.99 1.83
CA VAL A 59 -18.82 1.23 3.08
C VAL A 59 -17.62 1.61 3.94
N VAL A 60 -17.84 1.86 5.22
CA VAL A 60 -16.80 2.15 6.20
C VAL A 60 -16.68 0.97 7.15
N GLU A 61 -15.46 0.44 7.29
CA GLU A 61 -15.11 -0.64 8.21
C GLU A 61 -13.99 -0.18 9.15
N GLN A 62 -14.34 0.04 10.42
CA GLN A 62 -13.35 0.31 11.45
C GLN A 62 -12.69 -1.00 11.88
N VAL A 63 -11.44 -1.21 11.47
CA VAL A 63 -10.70 -2.45 11.77
C VAL A 63 -9.26 -2.11 12.14
N ASP A 64 -8.76 -2.72 13.20
CA ASP A 64 -7.33 -2.81 13.44
C ASP A 64 -6.78 -4.03 12.69
N LEU A 65 -6.12 -3.75 11.58
CA LEU A 65 -5.56 -4.82 10.74
C LEU A 65 -4.35 -5.52 11.37
N SER A 66 -3.77 -5.01 12.45
CA SER A 66 -2.71 -5.74 13.18
C SER A 66 -3.22 -7.01 13.85
N ASP A 67 -4.53 -7.12 14.05
CA ASP A 67 -5.20 -8.35 14.45
C ASP A 67 -5.64 -9.16 13.22
N VAL A 68 -5.00 -10.30 12.98
CA VAL A 68 -5.34 -11.20 11.86
C VAL A 68 -6.76 -11.78 12.02
N ALA A 69 -7.24 -11.98 13.24
CA ALA A 69 -8.62 -12.43 13.46
C ALA A 69 -9.63 -11.37 12.98
N ALA A 70 -9.33 -10.09 13.22
CA ALA A 70 -10.15 -8.98 12.72
C ALA A 70 -10.17 -8.89 11.18
N VAL A 71 -9.07 -9.28 10.51
CA VAL A 71 -9.02 -9.40 9.04
C VAL A 71 -9.98 -10.47 8.54
N ILE A 72 -9.98 -11.64 9.16
CA ILE A 72 -10.88 -12.75 8.79
C ILE A 72 -12.34 -12.35 9.02
N GLN A 73 -12.65 -11.70 10.13
CA GLN A 73 -13.99 -11.19 10.42
C GLN A 73 -14.44 -10.12 9.42
N LEU A 74 -13.55 -9.20 9.02
CA LEU A 74 -13.83 -8.21 7.97
C LEU A 74 -14.24 -8.91 6.67
N HIS A 75 -13.44 -9.87 6.23
CA HIS A 75 -13.73 -10.64 5.01
C HIS A 75 -15.09 -11.35 5.10
N GLN A 76 -15.39 -12.00 6.23
CA GLN A 76 -16.66 -12.68 6.45
C GLN A 76 -17.85 -11.70 6.40
N ARG A 77 -17.78 -10.56 7.11
CA ARG A 77 -18.85 -9.53 7.07
C ARG A 77 -19.13 -9.01 5.67
N LEU A 78 -18.08 -8.79 4.85
CA LEU A 78 -18.26 -8.32 3.47
C LEU A 78 -18.95 -9.40 2.61
N ARG A 79 -18.58 -10.67 2.78
CA ARG A 79 -19.24 -11.80 2.09
C ARG A 79 -20.72 -11.92 2.48
N GLU A 80 -21.06 -11.84 3.77
CA GLU A 80 -22.43 -11.88 4.27
C GLU A 80 -23.29 -10.75 3.69
N ARG A 81 -22.69 -9.60 3.43
CA ARG A 81 -23.34 -8.43 2.78
C ARG A 81 -23.38 -8.52 1.26
N GLY A 82 -22.87 -9.59 0.65
CA GLY A 82 -22.82 -9.76 -0.80
C GLY A 82 -21.83 -8.80 -1.50
N ILE A 83 -20.84 -8.24 -0.77
CA ILE A 83 -19.86 -7.32 -1.31
C ILE A 83 -18.66 -8.12 -1.83
N ALA A 84 -18.60 -8.28 -3.15
CA ALA A 84 -17.50 -8.96 -3.83
C ALA A 84 -16.39 -7.98 -4.20
N ILE A 85 -15.22 -8.09 -3.55
CA ILE A 85 -14.09 -7.21 -3.81
C ILE A 85 -13.39 -7.62 -5.11
N GLU A 86 -13.41 -6.73 -6.09
CA GLU A 86 -12.77 -6.90 -7.39
C GLU A 86 -11.36 -6.31 -7.42
N ILE A 87 -11.14 -5.21 -6.66
CA ILE A 87 -9.86 -4.52 -6.58
C ILE A 87 -9.49 -4.38 -5.10
N LEU A 88 -8.33 -4.92 -4.72
CA LEU A 88 -7.76 -4.75 -3.39
C LEU A 88 -6.57 -3.78 -3.45
N ILE A 89 -6.64 -2.67 -2.74
CA ILE A 89 -5.52 -1.77 -2.49
C ILE A 89 -5.02 -2.03 -1.07
N ASN A 90 -4.00 -2.86 -0.96
CA ASN A 90 -3.39 -3.22 0.31
C ASN A 90 -2.30 -2.20 0.65
N ASN A 91 -2.73 -1.10 1.28
CA ASN A 91 -1.94 0.10 1.53
C ASN A 91 -1.64 0.32 3.01
N ALA A 92 -2.41 -0.27 3.92
CA ALA A 92 -2.17 -0.11 5.36
C ALA A 92 -0.73 -0.48 5.72
N GLY A 93 -0.08 0.38 6.49
CA GLY A 93 1.29 0.22 6.93
C GLY A 93 1.78 1.48 7.63
N HIS A 94 2.87 1.38 8.33
CA HIS A 94 3.55 2.52 8.93
C HIS A 94 5.06 2.36 8.82
N GLY A 95 5.79 3.48 9.01
CA GLY A 95 7.24 3.48 9.01
C GLY A 95 7.78 3.65 10.41
N LEU A 96 8.99 3.18 10.59
CA LEU A 96 9.79 3.39 11.79
C LEU A 96 11.19 3.82 11.35
N GLN A 97 11.66 4.96 11.87
CA GLN A 97 13.00 5.47 11.65
C GLN A 97 13.75 5.56 12.99
N GLY A 98 15.00 5.17 12.99
CA GLY A 98 15.92 5.28 14.13
C GLY A 98 16.93 4.16 14.17
N PRO A 99 18.00 4.29 14.98
CA PRO A 99 18.96 3.22 15.22
C PRO A 99 18.22 2.00 15.81
N PHE A 100 18.55 0.81 15.32
CA PHE A 100 17.81 -0.41 15.67
C PHE A 100 17.83 -0.73 17.18
N LEU A 101 18.96 -0.51 17.84
CA LEU A 101 19.13 -0.83 19.26
C LEU A 101 18.54 0.26 20.20
N ASP A 102 18.32 1.48 19.69
CA ASP A 102 17.73 2.58 20.48
C ASP A 102 16.21 2.58 20.39
N GLY A 103 15.64 1.82 19.43
CA GLY A 103 14.21 1.73 19.21
C GLY A 103 13.53 0.76 20.18
N GLN A 104 12.22 0.91 20.35
CA GLN A 104 11.41 -0.01 21.14
C GLN A 104 11.10 -1.28 20.33
N LEU A 105 11.37 -2.44 20.89
CA LEU A 105 11.11 -3.74 20.27
C LEU A 105 9.63 -3.89 19.87
N ASP A 106 8.70 -3.49 20.73
CA ASP A 106 7.28 -3.61 20.48
C ASP A 106 6.83 -2.80 19.27
N ALA A 107 7.42 -1.60 19.05
CA ALA A 107 7.13 -0.80 17.85
C ALA A 107 7.64 -1.48 16.57
N ALA A 108 8.82 -2.10 16.63
CA ALA A 108 9.37 -2.86 15.51
C ALA A 108 8.51 -4.09 15.18
N LEU A 109 8.09 -4.84 16.20
CA LEU A 109 7.22 -6.02 16.03
C LEU A 109 5.82 -5.62 15.56
N ALA A 110 5.24 -4.54 16.06
CA ALA A 110 3.95 -4.02 15.59
C ALA A 110 4.00 -3.63 14.10
N MET A 111 5.12 -3.07 13.63
CA MET A 111 5.31 -2.78 12.20
C MET A 111 5.39 -4.07 11.38
N VAL A 112 6.15 -5.07 11.80
CA VAL A 112 6.22 -6.38 11.12
C VAL A 112 4.84 -7.04 11.10
N GLN A 113 4.09 -6.97 12.21
CA GLN A 113 2.75 -7.51 12.29
C GLN A 113 1.81 -6.86 11.26
N LEU A 114 1.81 -5.54 11.14
CA LEU A 114 0.94 -4.82 10.19
C LEU A 114 1.44 -4.95 8.74
N ASP A 115 2.71 -4.61 8.49
CA ASP A 115 3.25 -4.47 7.14
C ASP A 115 3.59 -5.81 6.47
N VAL A 116 3.71 -6.90 7.24
CA VAL A 116 4.03 -8.24 6.73
C VAL A 116 2.89 -9.22 7.00
N ALA A 117 2.61 -9.56 8.26
CA ALA A 117 1.65 -10.61 8.60
C ALA A 117 0.22 -10.22 8.16
N SER A 118 -0.24 -9.05 8.52
CA SER A 118 -1.58 -8.58 8.18
C SER A 118 -1.75 -8.33 6.69
N LEU A 119 -0.75 -7.73 6.03
CA LEU A 119 -0.77 -7.57 4.57
C LEU A 119 -0.90 -8.93 3.87
N THR A 120 -0.18 -9.93 4.35
CA THR A 120 -0.26 -11.31 3.82
C THR A 120 -1.65 -11.89 4.03
N ALA A 121 -2.21 -11.77 5.24
CA ALA A 121 -3.54 -12.28 5.56
C ALA A 121 -4.62 -11.62 4.69
N VAL A 122 -4.63 -10.28 4.60
CA VAL A 122 -5.56 -9.54 3.73
C VAL A 122 -5.43 -9.99 2.28
N THR A 123 -4.20 -10.05 1.76
CA THR A 123 -3.96 -10.49 0.38
C THR A 123 -4.51 -11.90 0.16
N HIS A 124 -4.24 -12.83 1.08
CA HIS A 124 -4.63 -14.24 0.96
C HIS A 124 -6.15 -14.41 0.92
N VAL A 125 -6.89 -13.87 1.90
CA VAL A 125 -8.34 -14.11 2.00
C VAL A 125 -9.11 -13.52 0.81
N PHE A 126 -8.73 -12.33 0.35
CA PHE A 126 -9.38 -11.72 -0.81
C PHE A 126 -8.95 -12.35 -2.14
N ALA A 127 -7.70 -12.81 -2.26
CA ALA A 127 -7.24 -13.53 -3.44
C ALA A 127 -7.96 -14.88 -3.62
N GLN A 128 -8.31 -15.58 -2.54
CA GLN A 128 -9.12 -16.81 -2.61
C GLN A 128 -10.48 -16.56 -3.26
N ASP A 129 -11.18 -15.51 -2.87
CA ASP A 129 -12.46 -15.14 -3.49
C ASP A 129 -12.29 -14.71 -4.96
N MET A 130 -11.23 -13.95 -5.26
CA MET A 130 -10.91 -13.55 -6.63
C MET A 130 -10.63 -14.78 -7.50
N ARG A 131 -9.88 -15.77 -6.99
CA ARG A 131 -9.61 -17.05 -7.69
C ARG A 131 -10.89 -17.80 -7.99
N THR A 132 -11.81 -17.88 -7.04
CA THR A 132 -13.11 -18.55 -7.24
C THR A 132 -13.92 -17.88 -8.35
N ARG A 133 -13.79 -16.57 -8.53
CA ARG A 133 -14.45 -15.80 -9.61
C ARG A 133 -13.65 -15.79 -10.93
N GLY A 134 -12.40 -16.25 -10.92
CA GLY A 134 -11.50 -16.21 -12.09
C GLY A 134 -11.04 -14.81 -12.49
N ARG A 135 -11.16 -13.82 -11.60
CA ARG A 135 -10.78 -12.42 -11.87
C ARG A 135 -10.53 -11.62 -10.60
N GLY A 136 -9.59 -10.69 -10.67
CA GLY A 136 -9.31 -9.75 -9.57
C GLY A 136 -8.05 -8.93 -9.83
N LYS A 137 -7.90 -7.86 -9.03
CA LYS A 137 -6.71 -6.99 -9.09
C LYS A 137 -6.25 -6.65 -7.67
N ILE A 138 -4.96 -6.80 -7.42
CA ILE A 138 -4.36 -6.55 -6.11
C ILE A 138 -3.18 -5.59 -6.29
N LEU A 139 -3.21 -4.45 -5.59
CA LEU A 139 -2.08 -3.55 -5.49
C LEU A 139 -1.52 -3.60 -4.07
N LEU A 140 -0.22 -3.92 -3.97
CA LEU A 140 0.53 -3.93 -2.72
C LEU A 140 1.41 -2.69 -2.64
N VAL A 141 1.26 -1.88 -1.58
CA VAL A 141 2.07 -0.68 -1.40
C VAL A 141 3.37 -1.03 -0.68
N ALA A 142 4.43 -1.18 -1.47
CA ALA A 142 5.81 -1.35 -1.01
C ALA A 142 6.49 0.01 -0.74
N SER A 143 7.74 0.17 -1.11
CA SER A 143 8.53 1.40 -1.01
C SER A 143 9.73 1.33 -1.93
N LEU A 144 10.32 2.48 -2.25
CA LEU A 144 11.64 2.55 -2.87
C LEU A 144 12.71 1.89 -1.98
N LEU A 145 12.56 1.94 -0.65
CA LEU A 145 13.46 1.28 0.30
C LEU A 145 13.35 -0.27 0.27
N ALA A 146 12.42 -0.83 -0.49
CA ALA A 146 12.34 -2.28 -0.73
C ALA A 146 13.52 -2.84 -1.55
N TYR A 147 14.24 -1.98 -2.27
CA TYR A 147 15.35 -2.40 -3.14
C TYR A 147 16.68 -2.55 -2.40
N GLN A 148 16.78 -2.03 -1.18
CA GLN A 148 18.02 -2.10 -0.39
C GLN A 148 17.77 -1.91 1.11
N GLY A 149 18.67 -2.45 1.94
CA GLY A 149 18.72 -2.13 3.38
C GLY A 149 19.28 -0.72 3.58
N VAL A 150 18.60 0.09 4.40
CA VAL A 150 18.99 1.47 4.68
C VAL A 150 19.21 1.66 6.16
N LYS A 151 20.33 2.28 6.55
CA LYS A 151 20.63 2.63 7.95
C LYS A 151 19.47 3.44 8.54
N ASN A 152 19.15 3.20 9.79
CA ASN A 152 18.01 3.77 10.51
C ASN A 152 16.61 3.36 10.00
N PHE A 153 16.51 2.49 8.98
CA PHE A 153 15.27 1.93 8.45
C PHE A 153 15.33 0.40 8.35
N ALA A 154 16.10 -0.27 9.21
CA ALA A 154 16.39 -1.70 9.09
C ALA A 154 15.10 -2.53 8.96
N VAL A 155 14.18 -2.43 9.93
CA VAL A 155 12.93 -3.21 9.94
C VAL A 155 12.00 -2.76 8.82
N TYR A 156 11.88 -1.45 8.57
CA TYR A 156 11.03 -0.91 7.51
C TYR A 156 11.47 -1.36 6.10
N SER A 157 12.78 -1.24 5.79
CA SER A 157 13.29 -1.68 4.48
C SER A 157 13.13 -3.19 4.29
N ALA A 158 13.32 -3.99 5.35
CA ALA A 158 13.09 -5.43 5.32
C ALA A 158 11.60 -5.77 5.09
N ALA A 159 10.68 -5.12 5.80
CA ALA A 159 9.24 -5.31 5.61
C ALA A 159 8.80 -4.92 4.19
N LYS A 160 9.28 -3.79 3.66
CA LYS A 160 8.94 -3.37 2.29
C LYS A 160 9.61 -4.22 1.21
N ALA A 161 10.78 -4.79 1.48
CA ALA A 161 11.39 -5.81 0.61
C ALA A 161 10.53 -7.09 0.56
N TYR A 162 9.99 -7.52 1.71
CA TYR A 162 9.02 -8.62 1.75
C TYR A 162 7.81 -8.32 0.84
N VAL A 163 7.18 -7.15 0.98
CA VAL A 163 6.00 -6.76 0.19
C VAL A 163 6.31 -6.77 -1.31
N LEU A 164 7.46 -6.23 -1.72
CA LEU A 164 7.89 -6.24 -3.12
C LEU A 164 8.05 -7.66 -3.65
N ARG A 165 8.79 -8.53 -2.93
CA ARG A 165 9.02 -9.91 -3.36
C ARG A 165 7.76 -10.75 -3.37
N LEU A 166 6.90 -10.58 -2.37
CA LEU A 166 5.59 -11.21 -2.36
C LEU A 166 4.77 -10.79 -3.60
N GLY A 167 4.72 -9.50 -3.90
CA GLY A 167 4.01 -8.98 -5.07
C GLY A 167 4.53 -9.52 -6.39
N GLU A 168 5.85 -9.61 -6.57
CA GLU A 168 6.51 -10.17 -7.76
C GLU A 168 6.20 -11.65 -7.94
N ALA A 169 6.21 -12.44 -6.85
CA ALA A 169 5.90 -13.85 -6.87
C ALA A 169 4.41 -14.09 -7.20
N LEU A 170 3.50 -13.41 -6.48
CA LEU A 170 2.07 -13.53 -6.67
C LEU A 170 1.61 -13.05 -8.05
N HIS A 171 2.28 -12.04 -8.64
CA HIS A 171 2.01 -11.60 -10.01
C HIS A 171 2.12 -12.75 -11.03
N ARG A 172 3.11 -13.62 -10.87
CA ARG A 172 3.33 -14.78 -11.75
C ARG A 172 2.42 -15.94 -11.39
N GLU A 173 2.29 -16.22 -10.10
CA GLU A 173 1.55 -17.36 -9.56
C GLU A 173 0.05 -17.25 -9.84
N LEU A 174 -0.56 -16.08 -9.57
CA LEU A 174 -2.00 -15.88 -9.66
C LEU A 174 -2.48 -15.47 -11.07
N LYS A 175 -1.55 -15.27 -12.02
CA LYS A 175 -1.92 -14.91 -13.40
C LYS A 175 -2.83 -15.95 -14.06
N ARG A 176 -2.59 -17.24 -13.82
CA ARG A 176 -3.43 -18.33 -14.33
C ARG A 176 -4.84 -18.35 -13.75
N ASP A 177 -5.02 -17.74 -12.56
CA ASP A 177 -6.31 -17.61 -11.88
C ASP A 177 -7.05 -16.32 -12.28
N GLY A 178 -6.56 -15.59 -13.29
CA GLY A 178 -7.16 -14.33 -13.78
C GLY A 178 -6.92 -13.14 -12.84
N ILE A 179 -5.97 -13.23 -11.91
CA ILE A 179 -5.68 -12.20 -10.92
C ILE A 179 -4.40 -11.45 -11.30
N THR A 180 -4.51 -10.12 -11.36
CA THR A 180 -3.36 -9.24 -11.54
C THR A 180 -2.86 -8.75 -10.19
N VAL A 181 -1.56 -8.94 -9.91
CA VAL A 181 -0.91 -8.37 -8.72
C VAL A 181 0.16 -7.37 -9.13
N THR A 182 0.16 -6.19 -8.52
CA THR A 182 1.13 -5.12 -8.80
C THR A 182 1.71 -4.57 -7.51
N ALA A 183 3.04 -4.51 -7.42
CA ALA A 183 3.73 -3.83 -6.33
C ALA A 183 3.98 -2.36 -6.70
N LEU A 184 3.44 -1.42 -5.93
CA LEU A 184 3.75 0.00 -6.04
C LEU A 184 4.91 0.33 -5.10
N CYS A 185 6.00 0.87 -5.63
CA CYS A 185 7.20 1.25 -4.89
C CYS A 185 7.38 2.77 -4.90
N PRO A 186 6.66 3.52 -4.08
CA PRO A 186 6.80 4.97 -4.02
C PRO A 186 8.13 5.38 -3.40
N GLY A 187 8.66 6.51 -3.85
CA GLY A 187 9.67 7.27 -3.13
C GLY A 187 9.06 8.08 -1.99
N MET A 188 9.83 9.00 -1.43
CA MET A 188 9.31 9.93 -0.43
C MET A 188 8.13 10.72 -0.99
N SER A 189 7.05 10.81 -0.21
CA SER A 189 5.83 11.49 -0.62
C SER A 189 5.18 12.23 0.54
N ASP A 190 4.54 13.34 0.23
CA ASP A 190 3.88 14.20 1.21
C ASP A 190 2.53 13.61 1.64
N THR A 191 2.58 12.58 2.49
CA THR A 191 1.40 11.81 2.93
C THR A 191 1.13 11.92 4.42
N GLY A 192 1.90 12.72 5.16
CA GLY A 192 1.94 12.67 6.63
C GLY A 192 2.64 11.43 7.20
N PHE A 193 3.11 10.52 6.32
CA PHE A 193 3.84 9.31 6.71
C PHE A 193 5.17 9.65 7.39
N ALA A 194 5.91 10.63 6.87
CA ALA A 194 7.17 11.07 7.45
C ALA A 194 6.99 11.60 8.88
N THR A 195 5.92 12.34 9.13
CA THR A 195 5.56 12.83 10.47
C THR A 195 5.20 11.67 11.40
N ALA A 196 4.42 10.71 10.92
CA ALA A 196 4.04 9.52 11.68
C ALA A 196 5.23 8.60 11.98
N ALA A 197 6.22 8.54 11.08
CA ALA A 197 7.47 7.80 11.24
C ALA A 197 8.54 8.57 12.04
N GLN A 198 8.20 9.75 12.56
CA GLN A 198 9.14 10.68 13.25
C GLN A 198 10.37 11.02 12.40
N GLN A 199 10.21 11.02 11.08
CA GLN A 199 11.29 11.24 10.14
C GLN A 199 11.71 12.71 10.11
N LYS A 200 13.01 12.99 10.26
CA LYS A 200 13.56 14.32 10.03
C LYS A 200 13.57 14.62 8.53
N ILE A 201 12.80 15.62 8.11
CA ILE A 201 12.74 16.05 6.72
C ILE A 201 13.71 17.21 6.52
N THR A 202 14.79 16.97 5.77
CA THR A 202 15.70 18.02 5.37
C THR A 202 15.12 18.83 4.18
N PRO A 203 15.57 20.09 3.95
CA PRO A 203 15.12 20.89 2.81
C PRO A 203 15.31 20.16 1.45
N LEU A 204 16.41 19.42 1.29
CA LEU A 204 16.68 18.65 0.10
C LEU A 204 15.68 17.49 -0.08
N LEU A 205 15.38 16.77 0.99
CA LEU A 205 14.37 15.70 0.96
C LEU A 205 12.99 16.25 0.64
N LYS A 206 12.64 17.43 1.16
CA LYS A 206 11.37 18.10 0.85
C LYS A 206 11.24 18.44 -0.64
N LEU A 207 12.33 18.83 -1.30
CA LEU A 207 12.33 19.09 -2.74
C LEU A 207 12.12 17.83 -3.58
N LEU A 208 12.55 16.67 -3.09
CA LEU A 208 12.43 15.38 -3.77
C LEU A 208 11.10 14.66 -3.46
N MET A 209 10.30 15.19 -2.52
CA MET A 209 9.01 14.61 -2.17
C MET A 209 8.01 14.73 -3.33
N MET A 210 7.36 13.63 -3.64
CA MET A 210 6.30 13.58 -4.63
C MET A 210 4.94 13.87 -3.98
N GLN A 211 4.07 14.54 -4.71
CA GLN A 211 2.67 14.64 -4.31
C GLN A 211 1.99 13.27 -4.40
N PRO A 212 1.03 12.94 -3.52
CA PRO A 212 0.34 11.65 -3.52
C PRO A 212 -0.39 11.33 -4.84
N ALA A 213 -1.05 12.33 -5.43
CA ALA A 213 -1.91 12.12 -6.59
C ALA A 213 -1.19 11.52 -7.83
N PRO A 214 -0.02 12.01 -8.29
CA PRO A 214 0.69 11.37 -9.39
C PRO A 214 1.22 9.97 -9.05
N VAL A 215 1.58 9.72 -7.79
CA VAL A 215 2.07 8.41 -7.32
C VAL A 215 0.94 7.38 -7.39
N VAL A 216 -0.22 7.70 -6.83
CA VAL A 216 -1.42 6.85 -6.85
C VAL A 216 -1.87 6.59 -8.28
N ARG A 217 -1.93 7.64 -9.12
CA ARG A 217 -2.29 7.50 -10.55
C ARG A 217 -1.34 6.55 -11.28
N ALA A 218 -0.04 6.60 -11.00
CA ALA A 218 0.93 5.66 -11.57
C ALA A 218 0.68 4.22 -11.11
N GLY A 219 0.34 4.02 -9.84
CA GLY A 219 -0.04 2.73 -9.26
C GLY A 219 -1.28 2.14 -9.93
N ILE A 220 -2.37 2.92 -10.02
CA ILE A 220 -3.62 2.51 -10.66
C ILE A 220 -3.38 2.13 -12.13
N ARG A 221 -2.67 2.98 -12.89
CA ARG A 221 -2.36 2.68 -14.29
C ARG A 221 -1.53 1.41 -14.45
N ALA A 222 -0.54 1.18 -13.58
CA ALA A 222 0.28 -0.02 -13.60
C ALA A 222 -0.53 -1.28 -13.30
N LEU A 223 -1.43 -1.23 -12.30
CA LEU A 223 -2.34 -2.31 -11.96
C LEU A 223 -3.25 -2.68 -13.13
N HIS A 224 -3.90 -1.69 -13.75
CA HIS A 224 -4.78 -1.92 -14.89
C HIS A 224 -4.02 -2.36 -16.15
N ALA A 225 -2.76 -1.97 -16.31
CA ALA A 225 -1.88 -2.42 -17.40
C ALA A 225 -1.22 -3.79 -17.14
N GLY A 226 -1.54 -4.46 -16.01
CA GLY A 226 -0.98 -5.77 -15.68
C GLY A 226 0.53 -5.76 -15.43
N ARG A 227 1.09 -4.68 -14.90
CA ARG A 227 2.52 -4.60 -14.60
C ARG A 227 2.83 -5.25 -13.24
N MET A 228 3.94 -5.99 -13.17
CA MET A 228 4.39 -6.65 -11.95
C MET A 228 4.74 -5.65 -10.84
N SER A 229 5.43 -4.57 -11.21
CA SER A 229 5.79 -3.50 -10.26
C SER A 229 5.88 -2.14 -10.95
N VAL A 230 5.81 -1.07 -10.16
CA VAL A 230 6.00 0.30 -10.65
C VAL A 230 6.72 1.17 -9.62
N VAL A 231 7.71 1.92 -10.10
CA VAL A 231 8.42 2.96 -9.35
C VAL A 231 8.00 4.31 -9.95
N PRO A 232 7.21 5.13 -9.25
CA PRO A 232 6.83 6.45 -9.74
C PRO A 232 7.99 7.44 -9.73
N GLY A 233 8.09 8.30 -10.74
CA GLY A 233 9.10 9.35 -10.85
C GLY A 233 10.40 8.88 -11.53
N LEU A 234 10.94 9.72 -12.40
CA LEU A 234 12.17 9.39 -13.15
C LEU A 234 13.39 9.29 -12.23
N ALA A 235 13.53 10.19 -11.26
CA ALA A 235 14.62 10.16 -10.29
C ALA A 235 14.60 8.85 -9.45
N ASN A 236 13.43 8.41 -9.00
CA ASN A 236 13.28 7.16 -8.27
C ASN A 236 13.62 5.94 -9.14
N LYS A 237 13.24 5.95 -10.42
CA LYS A 237 13.63 4.88 -11.37
C LYS A 237 15.14 4.83 -11.58
N ALA A 238 15.76 6.00 -11.79
CA ALA A 238 17.22 6.09 -11.93
C ALA A 238 17.94 5.54 -10.69
N MET A 239 17.40 5.85 -9.50
CA MET A 239 17.91 5.33 -8.23
C MET A 239 17.84 3.79 -8.15
N VAL A 240 16.70 3.17 -8.55
CA VAL A 240 16.58 1.71 -8.59
C VAL A 240 17.55 1.10 -9.60
N ILE A 241 17.68 1.69 -10.80
CA ILE A 241 18.67 1.22 -11.79
C ILE A 241 20.09 1.31 -11.22
N PHE A 242 20.41 2.39 -10.53
CA PHE A 242 21.70 2.56 -9.87
C PHE A 242 21.97 1.46 -8.83
N THR A 243 20.98 1.06 -8.02
CA THR A 243 21.14 -0.05 -7.07
C THR A 243 21.40 -1.40 -7.74
N TRP A 244 20.94 -1.59 -8.97
CA TRP A 244 21.19 -2.82 -9.73
C TRP A 244 22.53 -2.82 -10.48
N ALA A 245 22.95 -1.63 -10.92
CA ALA A 245 24.16 -1.47 -11.71
C ALA A 245 25.44 -1.35 -10.86
N THR A 246 25.33 -1.18 -9.55
CA THR A 246 26.46 -0.94 -8.65
C THR A 246 26.61 -2.02 -7.57
N PRO A 247 27.84 -2.28 -7.09
CA PRO A 247 28.06 -3.17 -5.95
C PRO A 247 27.28 -2.71 -4.71
N ARG A 248 26.76 -3.67 -3.95
CA ARG A 248 25.89 -3.40 -2.78
C ARG A 248 26.52 -2.43 -1.77
N TRP A 249 27.80 -2.58 -1.48
CA TRP A 249 28.51 -1.73 -0.51
C TRP A 249 28.50 -0.26 -0.94
N LEU A 250 28.61 0.03 -2.24
CA LEU A 250 28.68 1.39 -2.76
C LEU A 250 27.35 2.13 -2.60
N HIS A 251 26.27 1.56 -3.11
CA HIS A 251 24.96 2.24 -3.00
C HIS A 251 24.46 2.28 -1.55
N GLN A 252 24.72 1.26 -0.72
CA GLN A 252 24.38 1.30 0.70
C GLN A 252 25.10 2.42 1.45
N THR A 253 26.39 2.65 1.15
CA THR A 253 27.18 3.75 1.74
C THR A 253 26.61 5.11 1.33
N ILE A 254 26.32 5.31 0.04
CA ILE A 254 25.77 6.56 -0.49
C ILE A 254 24.41 6.86 0.12
N PHE A 255 23.52 5.87 0.15
CA PHE A 255 22.18 6.05 0.72
C PHE A 255 22.21 6.28 2.23
N SER A 256 23.04 5.54 2.96
CA SER A 256 23.18 5.71 4.40
C SER A 256 23.71 7.11 4.74
N HIS A 257 24.56 7.69 3.91
CA HIS A 257 25.06 9.05 4.09
C HIS A 257 23.95 10.08 3.79
N ALA A 258 23.24 9.93 2.68
CA ALA A 258 22.14 10.82 2.30
C ALA A 258 20.96 10.84 3.29
N MET A 259 20.77 9.76 4.06
CA MET A 259 19.69 9.65 5.05
C MET A 259 20.14 10.02 6.48
N ASN A 260 21.44 10.29 6.71
CA ASN A 260 22.00 10.70 8.00
C ASN A 260 22.16 12.23 8.12
N THR A 261 22.02 12.97 7.04
CA THR A 261 22.02 14.44 7.00
C THR A 261 20.62 14.99 7.11
#